data_1260eab5bd4aa35d560bc5cade2531bc
#
_entry.id   1260eab5bd4aa35d560bc5cade2531bc
#
_cell.length_a   1.000
_cell.length_b   1.000
_cell.length_c   1.000
_cell.angle_alpha   90.00
_cell.angle_beta   90.00
_cell.angle_gamma   90.00
#
_symmetry.space_group_name_H-M   'P 1'
#
loop_
_entity.id
_entity.type
_entity.pdbx_description
1 polymer ?
#
loop_
_entity_poly.entity_id
_entity_poly.type
_entity_poly.pdbx_seq_one_letter_code
_entity_poly.pdbx_strand_id
1 'polypeptide(L)'
;MILVDTSVWIDFLEGKGSPQHHKLRMLIENDEDVCLTGIVVTEILQGIRDERQNREIRDYLLEFPIFNPQGMSSYIRAAEIYRTCAGKGKTIRKTIDCLIAAVAIENGLVLFHNDRDFVNIQACCGLKTFSL
;
A
#
# COMPACT_ATOMS: atom_id res chain seq x y z
N MET A 1 9.61 -7.21 5.89
CA MET A 1 9.21 -5.79 5.88
C MET A 1 7.75 -5.68 5.46
N ILE A 2 7.03 -4.75 6.02
CA ILE A 2 5.58 -4.61 5.85
C ILE A 2 5.29 -3.35 5.05
N LEU A 3 4.74 -3.51 3.85
CA LEU A 3 4.27 -2.40 3.04
C LEU A 3 2.84 -2.06 3.46
N VAL A 4 2.61 -0.84 3.93
CA VAL A 4 1.29 -0.42 4.42
C VAL A 4 0.60 0.40 3.34
N ASP A 5 -0.61 -0.03 2.97
CA ASP A 5 -1.42 0.62 1.95
C ASP A 5 -2.05 1.93 2.44
N THR A 6 -2.43 2.76 1.49
CA THR A 6 -3.05 4.08 1.73
C THR A 6 -4.24 4.00 2.68
N SER A 7 -5.12 3.00 2.49
CA SER A 7 -6.33 2.87 3.32
C SER A 7 -6.01 2.75 4.81
N VAL A 8 -4.97 2.01 5.15
CA VAL A 8 -4.54 1.81 6.54
C VAL A 8 -3.89 3.09 7.08
N TRP A 9 -3.03 3.74 6.28
CA TRP A 9 -2.40 4.99 6.66
C TRP A 9 -3.41 6.09 6.95
N ILE A 10 -4.44 6.20 6.12
CA ILE A 10 -5.49 7.22 6.30
C ILE A 10 -6.21 6.99 7.63
N ASP A 11 -6.59 5.77 7.95
CA ASP A 11 -7.23 5.47 9.24
C ASP A 11 -6.33 5.85 10.42
N PHE A 12 -5.04 5.55 10.31
CA PHE A 12 -4.06 5.86 11.35
C PHE A 12 -3.87 7.37 11.51
N LEU A 13 -3.66 8.09 10.40
CA LEU A 13 -3.39 9.54 10.44
C LEU A 13 -4.62 10.34 10.85
N GLU A 14 -5.82 9.88 10.53
CA GLU A 14 -7.08 10.51 10.95
C GLU A 14 -7.52 10.11 12.36
N GLY A 15 -6.84 9.15 12.98
CA GLY A 15 -7.18 8.72 14.33
C GLY A 15 -8.54 8.04 14.43
N LYS A 16 -8.93 7.26 13.43
CA LYS A 16 -10.27 6.65 13.37
C LYS A 16 -10.54 5.58 14.41
N GLY A 17 -9.50 5.05 15.03
CA GLY A 17 -9.65 4.00 16.04
C GLY A 17 -10.08 2.66 15.49
N SER A 18 -9.92 2.43 14.17
CA SER A 18 -10.21 1.14 13.53
C SER A 18 -9.21 0.08 13.97
N PRO A 19 -9.51 -1.22 13.75
CA PRO A 19 -8.51 -2.28 13.97
C PRO A 19 -7.21 -2.03 13.19
N GLN A 20 -7.31 -1.51 11.96
CA GLN A 20 -6.16 -1.18 11.14
C GLN A 20 -5.32 -0.06 11.75
N HIS A 21 -5.95 1.00 12.27
CA HIS A 21 -5.27 2.08 12.98
C HIS A 21 -4.48 1.53 14.17
N HIS A 22 -5.12 0.72 15.01
CA HIS A 22 -4.47 0.18 16.20
C HIS A 22 -3.33 -0.76 15.84
N LYS A 23 -3.50 -1.57 14.81
CA LYS A 23 -2.45 -2.50 14.36
C LYS A 23 -1.24 -1.74 13.82
N LEU A 24 -1.46 -0.71 13.00
CA LEU A 24 -0.36 0.09 12.48
C LEU A 24 0.38 0.81 13.61
N ARG A 25 -0.35 1.36 14.58
CA ARG A 25 0.28 1.98 15.75
C ARG A 25 1.18 0.99 16.47
N MET A 26 0.71 -0.23 16.72
CA MET A 26 1.50 -1.27 17.36
C MET A 26 2.77 -1.59 16.58
N LEU A 27 2.66 -1.73 15.26
CA LEU A 27 3.82 -2.04 14.41
C LEU A 27 4.87 -0.93 14.52
N ILE A 28 4.45 0.33 14.49
CA ILE A 28 5.37 1.47 14.60
C ILE A 28 5.99 1.55 15.99
N GLU A 29 5.19 1.39 17.04
CA GLU A 29 5.67 1.45 18.42
C GLU A 29 6.65 0.32 18.75
N ASN A 30 6.50 -0.83 18.13
CA ASN A 30 7.38 -1.99 18.33
C ASN A 30 8.58 -2.01 17.37
N ASP A 31 8.84 -0.92 16.67
CA ASP A 31 9.93 -0.81 15.70
C ASP A 31 9.93 -1.92 14.64
N GLU A 32 8.74 -2.37 14.25
CA GLU A 32 8.62 -3.31 13.13
C GLU A 32 8.97 -2.60 11.83
N ASP A 33 9.50 -3.37 10.88
CA ASP A 33 9.94 -2.82 9.60
C ASP A 33 8.75 -2.43 8.71
N VAL A 34 8.23 -1.22 8.92
CA VAL A 34 7.15 -0.63 8.11
C VAL A 34 7.76 0.20 6.99
N CYS A 35 7.19 0.09 5.79
CA CYS A 35 7.63 0.86 4.63
C CYS A 35 6.44 1.35 3.80
N LEU A 36 6.73 2.23 2.86
CA LEU A 36 5.76 2.78 1.91
C LEU A 36 6.27 2.62 0.47
N THR A 37 5.38 2.95 -0.48
CA THR A 37 5.76 3.26 -1.86
C THR A 37 5.55 4.75 -2.10
N GLY A 38 6.21 5.31 -3.11
CA GLY A 38 5.95 6.69 -3.54
C GLY A 38 4.50 6.88 -3.97
N ILE A 39 3.88 5.84 -4.52
CA ILE A 39 2.46 5.84 -4.90
C ILE A 39 1.57 6.13 -3.68
N VAL A 40 1.82 5.42 -2.58
CA VAL A 40 1.05 5.61 -1.34
C VAL A 40 1.28 7.01 -0.76
N VAL A 41 2.52 7.51 -0.79
CA VAL A 41 2.81 8.89 -0.38
C VAL A 41 1.98 9.87 -1.19
N THR A 42 1.91 9.69 -2.50
CA THR A 42 1.10 10.55 -3.39
C THR A 42 -0.37 10.51 -2.98
N GLU A 43 -0.92 9.32 -2.79
CA GLU A 43 -2.34 9.17 -2.46
C GLU A 43 -2.69 9.80 -1.11
N ILE A 44 -1.81 9.70 -0.13
CA ILE A 44 -2.02 10.32 1.18
C ILE A 44 -1.97 11.83 1.07
N LEU A 45 -0.91 12.37 0.48
CA LEU A 45 -0.68 13.83 0.47
C LEU A 45 -1.68 14.57 -0.40
N GLN A 46 -2.16 13.98 -1.51
CA GLN A 46 -3.15 14.64 -2.36
C GLN A 46 -4.48 14.88 -1.63
N GLY A 47 -4.77 14.10 -0.58
CA GLY A 47 -6.00 14.23 0.19
C GLY A 47 -5.92 15.24 1.34
N ILE A 48 -4.77 15.84 1.60
CA ILE A 48 -4.58 16.78 2.72
C ILE A 48 -4.48 18.21 2.18
N ARG A 49 -5.53 19.00 2.42
CA ARG A 49 -5.63 20.36 1.88
C ARG A 49 -4.84 21.40 2.65
N ASP A 50 -4.76 21.27 3.97
CA ASP A 50 -4.04 22.24 4.81
C ASP A 50 -2.53 22.13 4.54
N GLU A 51 -1.92 23.25 4.17
CA GLU A 51 -0.50 23.28 3.78
C GLU A 51 0.43 22.86 4.92
N ARG A 52 0.15 23.32 6.13
CA ARG A 52 0.97 22.99 7.30
C ARG A 52 0.87 21.51 7.64
N GLN A 53 -0.35 20.98 7.67
CA GLN A 53 -0.58 19.58 7.95
C GLN A 53 0.05 18.69 6.86
N ASN A 54 -0.06 19.11 5.60
CA ASN A 54 0.54 18.40 4.49
C ASN A 54 2.05 18.26 4.67
N ARG A 55 2.74 19.35 5.03
CA ARG A 55 4.19 19.33 5.26
C ARG A 55 4.56 18.43 6.45
N GLU A 56 3.80 18.51 7.55
CA GLU A 56 4.05 17.71 8.74
C GLU A 56 3.91 16.21 8.43
N ILE A 57 2.87 15.83 7.72
CA ILE A 57 2.65 14.44 7.35
C ILE A 57 3.67 13.97 6.33
N ARG A 58 4.01 14.80 5.33
CA ARG A 58 5.06 14.48 4.38
C ARG A 58 6.38 14.17 5.10
N ASP A 59 6.79 15.03 6.02
CA ASP A 59 8.05 14.84 6.74
C ASP A 59 8.03 13.57 7.59
N TYR A 60 6.89 13.27 8.19
CA TYR A 60 6.69 12.05 8.96
C TYR A 60 6.82 10.79 8.06
N LEU A 61 6.12 10.78 6.92
CA LEU A 61 6.14 9.63 6.01
C LEU A 61 7.54 9.38 5.44
N LEU A 62 8.31 10.43 5.20
CA LEU A 62 9.66 10.31 4.65
C LEU A 62 10.68 9.75 5.66
N GLU A 63 10.31 9.55 6.90
CA GLU A 63 11.15 8.84 7.88
C GLU A 63 11.15 7.33 7.67
N PHE A 64 10.18 6.80 6.91
CA PHE A 64 10.08 5.37 6.62
C PHE A 64 10.78 5.02 5.31
N PRO A 65 11.29 3.79 5.16
CA PRO A 65 11.82 3.34 3.87
C PRO A 65 10.77 3.41 2.77
N ILE A 66 11.19 3.83 1.57
CA ILE A 66 10.32 3.98 0.41
C ILE A 66 10.77 3.00 -0.66
N PHE A 67 9.86 2.13 -1.11
CA PHE A 67 10.09 1.23 -2.24
C PHE A 67 9.30 1.72 -3.43
N ASN A 68 9.95 1.82 -4.58
CA ASN A 68 9.34 2.34 -5.80
C ASN A 68 9.36 1.30 -6.91
N PRO A 69 8.52 1.44 -7.95
CA PRO A 69 8.62 0.60 -9.13
C PRO A 69 10.02 0.63 -9.71
N GLN A 70 10.49 -0.51 -10.23
CA GLN A 70 11.83 -0.68 -10.78
C GLN A 70 11.83 -0.49 -12.30
N GLY A 71 11.45 0.71 -12.77
CA GLY A 71 11.39 1.01 -14.18
C GLY A 71 10.24 0.28 -14.89
N MET A 72 10.37 0.08 -16.20
CA MET A 72 9.29 -0.48 -17.02
C MET A 72 8.91 -1.89 -16.62
N SER A 73 9.83 -2.69 -16.09
CA SER A 73 9.53 -4.07 -15.69
C SER A 73 8.42 -4.13 -14.64
N SER A 74 8.39 -3.20 -13.70
CA SER A 74 7.33 -3.14 -12.68
C SER A 74 5.98 -2.79 -13.28
N TYR A 75 5.96 -1.87 -14.24
CA TYR A 75 4.72 -1.48 -14.92
C TYR A 75 4.17 -2.61 -15.78
N ILE A 76 5.05 -3.35 -16.46
CA ILE A 76 4.65 -4.53 -17.22
C ILE A 76 4.09 -5.59 -16.29
N ARG A 77 4.74 -5.85 -15.16
CA ARG A 77 4.21 -6.79 -14.15
C ARG A 77 2.83 -6.37 -13.66
N ALA A 78 2.61 -5.08 -13.42
CA ALA A 78 1.29 -4.58 -13.01
C ALA A 78 0.21 -4.92 -14.05
N ALA A 79 0.52 -4.77 -15.33
CA ALA A 79 -0.40 -5.15 -16.41
C ALA A 79 -0.67 -6.66 -16.41
N GLU A 80 0.35 -7.48 -16.17
CA GLU A 80 0.20 -8.93 -16.08
C GLU A 80 -0.69 -9.33 -14.89
N ILE A 81 -0.53 -8.68 -13.76
CA ILE A 81 -1.38 -8.90 -12.57
C ILE A 81 -2.83 -8.61 -12.92
N TYR A 82 -3.11 -7.48 -13.53
CA TYR A 82 -4.46 -7.12 -13.95
C TYR A 82 -5.06 -8.18 -14.88
N ARG A 83 -4.32 -8.58 -15.90
CA ARG A 83 -4.78 -9.58 -16.87
C ARG A 83 -5.00 -10.95 -16.26
N THR A 84 -4.12 -11.38 -15.36
CA THR A 84 -4.26 -12.66 -14.66
C THR A 84 -5.53 -12.68 -13.83
N CYS A 85 -5.81 -11.59 -13.09
CA CYS A 85 -7.03 -11.48 -12.30
C CYS A 85 -8.27 -11.48 -13.20
N ALA A 86 -8.25 -10.70 -14.28
CA ALA A 86 -9.37 -10.64 -15.23
C ALA A 86 -9.66 -12.01 -15.84
N GLY A 87 -8.62 -12.76 -16.18
CA GLY A 87 -8.76 -14.13 -16.73
C GLY A 87 -9.36 -15.12 -15.74
N LYS A 88 -9.32 -14.82 -14.45
CA LYS A 88 -9.96 -15.63 -13.40
C LYS A 88 -11.29 -15.03 -12.92
N GLY A 89 -11.85 -14.12 -13.68
CA GLY A 89 -13.13 -13.49 -13.37
C GLY A 89 -13.09 -12.44 -12.28
N LYS A 90 -11.90 -11.92 -11.93
CA LYS A 90 -11.74 -10.91 -10.88
C LYS A 90 -11.24 -9.61 -11.49
N THR A 91 -12.13 -8.63 -11.60
CA THR A 91 -11.77 -7.30 -12.12
C THR A 91 -11.17 -6.45 -11.01
N ILE A 92 -9.97 -5.95 -11.24
CA ILE A 92 -9.33 -5.00 -10.32
C ILE A 92 -9.82 -3.60 -10.67
N ARG A 93 -10.40 -2.89 -9.71
CA ARG A 93 -11.04 -1.58 -9.95
C ARG A 93 -10.02 -0.47 -10.19
N LYS A 94 -8.86 -0.54 -9.55
CA LYS A 94 -7.85 0.51 -9.63
C LYS A 94 -6.53 -0.07 -10.13
N THR A 95 -6.12 0.37 -11.30
CA THR A 95 -4.83 -0.03 -11.90
C THR A 95 -3.66 0.21 -10.94
N ILE A 96 -3.74 1.29 -10.15
CA ILE A 96 -2.69 1.63 -9.20
C ILE A 96 -2.45 0.51 -8.18
N ASP A 97 -3.49 -0.24 -7.81
CA ASP A 97 -3.34 -1.35 -6.86
C ASP A 97 -2.52 -2.50 -7.45
N CYS A 98 -2.61 -2.71 -8.77
CA CYS A 98 -1.74 -3.67 -9.44
C CYS A 98 -0.28 -3.25 -9.39
N LEU A 99 -0.01 -1.95 -9.47
CA LEU A 99 1.35 -1.42 -9.40
C LEU A 99 1.90 -1.52 -7.97
N ILE A 100 1.10 -1.23 -6.96
CA ILE A 100 1.48 -1.42 -5.56
C ILE A 100 1.79 -2.89 -5.29
N ALA A 101 0.94 -3.80 -5.77
CA ALA A 101 1.16 -5.24 -5.65
C ALA A 101 2.47 -5.67 -6.34
N ALA A 102 2.77 -5.12 -7.51
CA ALA A 102 4.02 -5.41 -8.22
C ALA A 102 5.23 -5.02 -7.37
N VAL A 103 5.20 -3.84 -6.76
CA VAL A 103 6.28 -3.39 -5.87
C VAL A 103 6.44 -4.35 -4.69
N ALA A 104 5.35 -4.76 -4.07
CA ALA A 104 5.39 -5.70 -2.94
C ALA A 104 5.98 -7.04 -3.34
N ILE A 105 5.52 -7.61 -4.47
CA ILE A 105 6.02 -8.91 -4.96
C ILE A 105 7.51 -8.82 -5.29
N GLU A 106 7.92 -7.79 -5.99
CA GLU A 106 9.31 -7.64 -6.44
C GLU A 106 10.30 -7.44 -5.30
N ASN A 107 9.84 -6.92 -4.17
CA ASN A 107 10.69 -6.67 -3.01
C ASN A 107 10.45 -7.63 -1.86
N GLY A 108 9.63 -8.67 -2.05
CA GLY A 108 9.34 -9.66 -1.02
C GLY A 108 8.63 -9.08 0.20
N LEU A 109 7.80 -8.04 0.01
CA LEU A 109 7.11 -7.36 1.09
C LEU A 109 5.76 -8.02 1.38
N VAL A 110 5.34 -7.96 2.65
CA VAL A 110 3.97 -8.32 3.04
C VAL A 110 3.13 -7.06 3.01
N LEU A 111 2.04 -7.08 2.27
CA LEU A 111 1.16 -5.92 2.14
C LEU A 111 0.10 -5.91 3.25
N PHE A 112 0.07 -4.84 4.02
CA PHE A 112 -0.98 -4.59 5.00
C PHE A 112 -2.00 -3.63 4.40
N HIS A 113 -3.24 -4.11 4.23
CA HIS A 113 -4.27 -3.37 3.51
C HIS A 113 -5.66 -3.59 4.12
N ASN A 114 -6.61 -2.79 3.64
CA ASN A 114 -8.03 -2.94 3.93
C ASN A 114 -8.82 -2.65 2.64
N ASP A 115 -8.48 -3.36 1.55
CA ASP A 115 -9.09 -3.12 0.24
C ASP A 115 -9.34 -4.45 -0.48
N ARG A 116 -10.55 -4.58 -1.06
CA ARG A 116 -10.95 -5.79 -1.78
C ARG A 116 -10.07 -6.09 -2.99
N ASP A 117 -9.54 -5.07 -3.67
CA ASP A 117 -8.68 -5.29 -4.82
C ASP A 117 -7.47 -6.16 -4.46
N PHE A 118 -6.86 -5.91 -3.29
CA PHE A 118 -5.72 -6.71 -2.84
C PHE A 118 -6.11 -8.13 -2.43
N VAL A 119 -7.32 -8.33 -1.90
CA VAL A 119 -7.84 -9.68 -1.66
C VAL A 119 -7.91 -10.45 -2.97
N ASN A 120 -8.43 -9.82 -4.02
CA ASN A 120 -8.53 -10.43 -5.35
C ASN A 120 -7.14 -10.71 -5.94
N ILE A 121 -6.21 -9.77 -5.82
CA ILE A 121 -4.84 -9.95 -6.33
C ILE A 121 -4.15 -11.10 -5.60
N GLN A 122 -4.29 -11.18 -4.29
CA GLN A 122 -3.72 -12.27 -3.50
C GLN A 122 -4.25 -13.63 -3.99
N ALA A 123 -5.54 -13.72 -4.29
CA ALA A 123 -6.16 -14.96 -4.73
C ALA A 123 -5.64 -15.42 -6.09
N CYS A 124 -5.15 -14.51 -6.93
CA CYS A 124 -4.75 -14.80 -8.32
C CYS A 124 -3.24 -14.77 -8.56
N CYS A 125 -2.49 -14.10 -7.70
CA CYS A 125 -1.04 -13.88 -7.87
C CYS A 125 -0.32 -14.14 -6.56
N GLY A 126 1.01 -14.18 -6.60
CA GLY A 126 1.84 -14.51 -5.44
C GLY A 126 2.03 -13.38 -4.43
N LEU A 127 1.03 -12.53 -4.23
CA LEU A 127 1.09 -11.44 -3.27
C LEU A 127 0.91 -11.96 -1.83
N LYS A 128 1.84 -11.59 -0.95
CA LYS A 128 1.72 -11.88 0.48
C LYS A 128 1.04 -10.71 1.17
N THR A 129 -0.06 -10.98 1.87
CA THR A 129 -0.83 -9.93 2.53
C THR A 129 -1.21 -10.33 3.95
N PHE A 130 -1.56 -9.32 4.75
CA PHE A 130 -2.48 -9.52 5.86
C PHE A 130 -3.49 -8.38 5.91
N SER A 131 -4.70 -8.70 6.36
CA SER A 131 -5.77 -7.75 6.61
C SER A 131 -6.50 -8.16 7.88
N LEU A 132 -7.08 -7.19 8.54
CA LEU A 132 -7.78 -7.46 9.81
C LEU A 132 -9.29 -7.54 9.61
#